data_c8aee2921af7ba72934fbc14e59c288b
#
_entry.id   c8aee2921af7ba72934fbc14e59c288b
#
_cell.length_a   1.000
_cell.length_b   1.000
_cell.length_c   1.000
_cell.angle_alpha   90.00
_cell.angle_beta   90.00
_cell.angle_gamma   90.00
#
_symmetry.space_group_name_H-M   'P 1'
#
loop_
_entity.id
_entity.type
_entity.pdbx_description
1 polymer ?
#
loop_
_entity_poly.entity_id
_entity_poly.type
_entity_poly.pdbx_seq_one_letter_code
_entity_poly.pdbx_strand_id
1 'polypeptide(L)'
;PPSTVGVKAEVEALQKGIASLYPDINGLPELKQEASRFIKAFINVDLKPEGCVPVTGSMQGTFASFLTCSQCNEEKDTILFIDPGFPVQKQQLVVMGQKYETFDVYDFRGDKLKEKLESYLEKGNISAIIYSNPNYPSWICLSDKELRIIGELATRYDVIVLEDLAYFAMDFRKDLSTPFQVPYQPSVAHYTDNYILLISG
;
A
#
# COMPACT_ATOMS: atom_id res chain seq x y z
N PRO A 1 -6.72 21.29 11.17
CA PRO A 1 -5.66 22.24 10.90
C PRO A 1 -4.33 21.49 10.72
N PRO A 2 -3.40 21.99 9.91
CA PRO A 2 -2.10 21.35 9.73
C PRO A 2 -1.31 21.33 11.05
N SER A 3 -0.39 20.37 11.18
CA SER A 3 0.48 20.27 12.35
C SER A 3 1.37 21.51 12.48
N THR A 4 1.30 22.18 13.64
CA THR A 4 2.14 23.35 13.91
C THR A 4 3.64 23.00 13.88
N VAL A 5 4.00 21.81 14.28
CA VAL A 5 5.38 21.30 14.22
C VAL A 5 5.79 21.10 12.76
N GLY A 6 4.94 20.50 11.94
CA GLY A 6 5.20 20.31 10.51
C GLY A 6 5.37 21.63 9.77
N VAL A 7 4.47 22.58 9.96
CA VAL A 7 4.56 23.92 9.34
C VAL A 7 5.85 24.63 9.73
N LYS A 8 6.24 24.56 11.01
CA LYS A 8 7.50 25.17 11.47
C LYS A 8 8.71 24.53 10.80
N ALA A 9 8.75 23.21 10.73
CA ALA A 9 9.85 22.48 10.10
C ALA A 9 9.98 22.78 8.60
N GLU A 10 8.84 22.90 7.88
CA GLU A 10 8.81 23.29 6.47
C GLU A 10 9.36 24.70 6.26
N VAL A 11 8.90 25.69 7.05
CA VAL A 11 9.42 27.07 6.99
C VAL A 11 10.92 27.12 7.25
N GLU A 12 11.42 26.40 8.25
CA GLU A 12 12.84 26.34 8.55
C GLU A 12 13.65 25.69 7.40
N ALA A 13 13.14 24.65 6.77
CA ALA A 13 13.77 24.00 5.63
C ALA A 13 13.86 24.95 4.42
N LEU A 14 12.78 25.69 4.12
CA LEU A 14 12.77 26.70 3.06
C LEU A 14 13.76 27.82 3.32
N GLN A 15 13.85 28.32 4.55
CA GLN A 15 14.82 29.34 4.95
C GLN A 15 16.28 28.88 4.82
N LYS A 16 16.52 27.56 4.98
CA LYS A 16 17.84 26.93 4.75
C LYS A 16 18.15 26.67 3.27
N GLY A 17 17.22 27.03 2.37
CA GLY A 17 17.43 26.93 0.92
C GLY A 17 17.17 25.56 0.33
N ILE A 18 16.38 24.69 0.99
CA ILE A 18 16.09 23.34 0.49
C ILE A 18 15.49 23.36 -0.92
N ALA A 19 14.68 24.40 -1.24
CA ALA A 19 14.05 24.55 -2.55
C ALA A 19 15.04 24.86 -3.70
N SER A 20 16.28 25.18 -3.42
CA SER A 20 17.33 25.41 -4.43
C SER A 20 18.20 24.18 -4.69
N LEU A 21 17.94 23.06 -4.03
CA LEU A 21 18.70 21.83 -4.16
C LEU A 21 17.91 20.79 -4.95
N TYR A 22 18.59 20.01 -5.78
CA TYR A 22 18.03 18.77 -6.31
C TYR A 22 18.11 17.67 -5.26
N PRO A 23 17.02 17.00 -4.93
CA PRO A 23 17.09 15.83 -4.06
C PRO A 23 17.76 14.66 -4.79
N ASP A 24 18.22 13.68 -4.04
CA ASP A 24 18.62 12.40 -4.61
C ASP A 24 17.45 11.77 -5.40
N ILE A 25 17.78 11.06 -6.48
CA ILE A 25 16.78 10.40 -7.34
C ILE A 25 15.87 9.47 -6.53
N ASN A 26 16.42 8.83 -5.51
CA ASN A 26 15.69 7.90 -4.63
C ASN A 26 15.06 8.57 -3.41
N GLY A 27 15.04 9.91 -3.35
CA GLY A 27 14.54 10.71 -2.24
C GLY A 27 15.57 11.00 -1.16
N LEU A 28 15.23 11.94 -0.28
CA LEU A 28 16.10 12.36 0.82
C LEU A 28 16.32 11.22 1.83
N PRO A 29 17.56 10.90 2.21
CA PRO A 29 17.87 9.83 3.17
C PRO A 29 17.13 9.98 4.50
N GLU A 30 17.02 11.20 5.01
CA GLU A 30 16.32 11.52 6.27
C GLU A 30 14.83 11.17 6.19
N LEU A 31 14.17 11.51 5.07
CA LEU A 31 12.75 11.16 4.86
C LEU A 31 12.56 9.64 4.82
N LYS A 32 13.46 8.92 4.15
CA LYS A 32 13.41 7.46 4.05
C LYS A 32 13.63 6.79 5.42
N GLN A 33 14.56 7.32 6.23
CA GLN A 33 14.78 6.86 7.61
C GLN A 33 13.52 7.06 8.47
N GLU A 34 12.90 8.24 8.39
CA GLU A 34 11.69 8.53 9.16
C GLU A 34 10.48 7.72 8.65
N ALA A 35 10.36 7.46 7.36
CA ALA A 35 9.35 6.57 6.81
C ALA A 35 9.51 5.14 7.35
N SER A 36 10.74 4.61 7.34
CA SER A 36 11.06 3.30 7.94
C SER A 36 10.71 3.26 9.43
N ARG A 37 11.09 4.31 10.19
CA ARG A 37 10.76 4.44 11.61
C ARG A 37 9.24 4.51 11.85
N PHE A 38 8.51 5.24 11.02
CA PHE A 38 7.05 5.32 11.07
C PHE A 38 6.39 3.95 10.87
N ILE A 39 6.82 3.20 9.85
CA ILE A 39 6.33 1.85 9.59
C ILE A 39 6.58 0.94 10.80
N LYS A 40 7.79 0.99 11.37
CA LYS A 40 8.09 0.22 12.58
C LYS A 40 7.22 0.63 13.77
N ALA A 41 7.03 1.95 13.95
CA ALA A 41 6.30 2.49 15.09
C ALA A 41 4.81 2.12 15.09
N PHE A 42 4.17 2.07 13.93
CA PHE A 42 2.71 1.95 13.81
C PHE A 42 2.21 0.68 13.12
N ILE A 43 3.05 0.00 12.36
CA ILE A 43 2.71 -1.29 11.71
C ILE A 43 3.51 -2.45 12.32
N ASN A 44 4.62 -2.16 13.02
CA ASN A 44 5.56 -3.13 13.57
C ASN A 44 6.22 -4.03 12.52
N VAL A 45 6.55 -3.45 11.37
CA VAL A 45 7.32 -4.10 10.31
C VAL A 45 8.70 -3.49 10.24
N ASP A 46 9.73 -4.31 10.13
CA ASP A 46 11.11 -3.87 9.94
C ASP A 46 11.36 -3.64 8.44
N LEU A 47 11.41 -2.38 8.04
CA LEU A 47 11.66 -1.97 6.67
C LEU A 47 12.98 -1.19 6.60
N LYS A 48 13.84 -1.53 5.64
CA LYS A 48 15.07 -0.77 5.42
C LYS A 48 14.75 0.56 4.74
N PRO A 49 15.41 1.67 5.12
CA PRO A 49 15.21 2.98 4.46
C PRO A 49 15.36 2.93 2.94
N GLU A 50 16.26 2.08 2.42
CA GLU A 50 16.48 1.89 0.98
C GLU A 50 15.22 1.38 0.26
N GLY A 51 14.34 0.65 0.96
CA GLY A 51 13.05 0.19 0.45
C GLY A 51 11.96 1.26 0.43
N CYS A 52 12.22 2.47 0.98
CA CYS A 52 11.27 3.57 0.96
C CYS A 52 11.50 4.43 -0.29
N VAL A 53 10.45 4.69 -1.06
CA VAL A 53 10.48 5.55 -2.25
C VAL A 53 9.49 6.70 -2.07
N PRO A 54 9.97 7.93 -1.81
CA PRO A 54 9.10 9.11 -1.75
C PRO A 54 8.43 9.38 -3.10
N VAL A 55 7.14 9.65 -3.07
CA VAL A 55 6.34 9.96 -4.26
C VAL A 55 5.45 11.16 -4.01
N THR A 56 4.98 11.81 -5.08
CA THR A 56 4.02 12.92 -4.97
C THR A 56 2.60 12.35 -4.84
N GLY A 57 2.25 11.99 -3.60
CA GLY A 57 0.97 11.37 -3.27
C GLY A 57 0.85 9.90 -3.70
N SER A 58 -0.11 9.18 -3.09
CA SER A 58 -0.37 7.78 -3.38
C SER A 58 -0.75 7.51 -4.84
N MET A 59 -1.28 8.53 -5.56
CA MET A 59 -1.61 8.42 -6.97
C MET A 59 -0.38 8.19 -7.86
N GLN A 60 0.74 8.85 -7.59
CA GLN A 60 2.00 8.55 -8.28
C GLN A 60 2.52 7.18 -7.87
N GLY A 61 2.39 6.84 -6.58
CA GLY A 61 2.77 5.54 -6.06
C GLY A 61 2.03 4.40 -6.76
N THR A 62 0.70 4.49 -6.87
CA THR A 62 -0.11 3.47 -7.58
C THR A 62 0.25 3.39 -9.06
N PHE A 63 0.39 4.53 -9.74
CA PHE A 63 0.78 4.56 -11.16
C PHE A 63 2.12 3.84 -11.40
N ALA A 64 3.15 4.21 -10.63
CA ALA A 64 4.47 3.59 -10.74
C ALA A 64 4.44 2.09 -10.40
N SER A 65 3.71 1.71 -9.35
CA SER A 65 3.55 0.31 -8.94
C SER A 65 2.86 -0.52 -10.03
N PHE A 66 1.77 -0.02 -10.60
CA PHE A 66 1.06 -0.71 -11.68
C PHE A 66 1.95 -0.90 -12.91
N LEU A 67 2.65 0.16 -13.33
CA LEU A 67 3.55 0.10 -14.48
C LEU A 67 4.64 -0.94 -14.23
N THR A 68 5.25 -0.94 -13.05
CA THR A 68 6.31 -1.88 -12.71
C THR A 68 5.78 -3.31 -12.64
N CYS A 69 4.72 -3.55 -11.86
CA CYS A 69 4.17 -4.89 -11.66
C CYS A 69 3.67 -5.53 -12.96
N SER A 70 3.09 -4.74 -13.88
CA SER A 70 2.60 -5.26 -15.15
C SER A 70 3.70 -5.55 -16.19
N GLN A 71 4.94 -5.14 -15.92
CA GLN A 71 6.08 -5.31 -16.81
C GLN A 71 7.17 -6.24 -16.27
N CYS A 72 7.14 -6.58 -14.99
CA CYS A 72 8.16 -7.44 -14.39
C CYS A 72 8.14 -8.89 -14.91
N ASN A 73 6.98 -9.34 -15.38
CA ASN A 73 6.82 -10.70 -15.90
C ASN A 73 5.79 -10.66 -17.05
N GLU A 74 6.22 -11.03 -18.25
CA GLU A 74 5.38 -11.01 -19.46
C GLU A 74 4.15 -11.93 -19.37
N GLU A 75 4.22 -12.99 -18.57
CA GLU A 75 3.09 -13.91 -18.35
C GLU A 75 2.06 -13.37 -17.35
N LYS A 76 2.46 -12.42 -16.49
CA LYS A 76 1.64 -11.84 -15.43
C LYS A 76 1.35 -10.36 -15.73
N ASP A 77 0.39 -10.11 -16.59
CA ASP A 77 0.08 -8.77 -17.10
C ASP A 77 -1.19 -8.13 -16.51
N THR A 78 -1.82 -8.77 -15.53
CA THR A 78 -3.12 -8.37 -15.00
C THR A 78 -3.06 -7.98 -13.53
N ILE A 79 -3.65 -6.85 -13.18
CA ILE A 79 -3.81 -6.38 -11.78
C ILE A 79 -5.18 -6.81 -11.26
N LEU A 80 -5.22 -7.47 -10.09
CA LEU A 80 -6.46 -7.87 -9.43
C LEU A 80 -6.88 -6.86 -8.38
N PHE A 81 -8.07 -6.29 -8.52
CA PHE A 81 -8.67 -5.39 -7.52
C PHE A 81 -9.59 -6.15 -6.57
N ILE A 82 -9.38 -5.99 -5.28
CA ILE A 82 -10.35 -6.34 -4.25
C ILE A 82 -11.22 -5.10 -4.02
N ASP A 83 -12.39 -5.09 -4.67
CA ASP A 83 -13.33 -3.99 -4.59
C ASP A 83 -14.25 -4.05 -3.35
N PRO A 84 -14.92 -2.94 -3.01
CA PRO A 84 -14.85 -1.63 -3.66
C PRO A 84 -13.51 -0.93 -3.42
N GLY A 85 -13.08 -0.09 -4.37
CA GLY A 85 -11.81 0.62 -4.33
C GLY A 85 -11.89 2.00 -4.96
N PHE A 86 -10.78 2.74 -4.91
CA PHE A 86 -10.71 4.08 -5.47
C PHE A 86 -10.72 4.02 -7.01
N PRO A 87 -11.74 4.60 -7.67
CA PRO A 87 -11.98 4.34 -9.10
C PRO A 87 -10.86 4.87 -10.02
N VAL A 88 -10.12 5.90 -9.57
CA VAL A 88 -9.05 6.50 -10.36
C VAL A 88 -7.89 5.52 -10.58
N GLN A 89 -7.67 4.57 -9.68
CA GLN A 89 -6.65 3.53 -9.85
C GLN A 89 -6.93 2.66 -11.08
N LYS A 90 -8.19 2.28 -11.32
CA LYS A 90 -8.58 1.55 -12.53
C LYS A 90 -8.42 2.40 -13.79
N GLN A 91 -8.71 3.70 -13.69
CA GLN A 91 -8.49 4.63 -14.82
C GLN A 91 -7.01 4.74 -15.18
N GLN A 92 -6.11 4.70 -14.21
CA GLN A 92 -4.67 4.65 -14.49
C GLN A 92 -4.30 3.45 -15.37
N LEU A 93 -4.82 2.26 -15.05
CA LEU A 93 -4.57 1.06 -15.86
C LEU A 93 -5.15 1.18 -17.27
N VAL A 94 -6.36 1.72 -17.40
CA VAL A 94 -6.97 1.96 -18.72
C VAL A 94 -6.11 2.89 -19.57
N VAL A 95 -5.61 4.00 -19.00
CA VAL A 95 -4.74 4.94 -19.70
C VAL A 95 -3.41 4.30 -20.11
N MET A 96 -2.88 3.41 -19.28
CA MET A 96 -1.65 2.66 -19.58
C MET A 96 -1.86 1.49 -20.55
N GLY A 97 -3.10 1.17 -20.92
CA GLY A 97 -3.43 -0.01 -21.73
C GLY A 97 -3.21 -1.34 -20.98
N GLN A 98 -3.21 -1.32 -19.65
CA GLN A 98 -2.98 -2.48 -18.81
C GLN A 98 -4.29 -3.21 -18.48
N LYS A 99 -4.19 -4.51 -18.24
CA LYS A 99 -5.33 -5.34 -17.90
C LYS A 99 -5.61 -5.32 -16.40
N TYR A 100 -6.89 -5.43 -16.04
CA TYR A 100 -7.27 -5.68 -14.66
C TYR A 100 -8.48 -6.59 -14.57
N GLU A 101 -8.58 -7.31 -13.46
CA GLU A 101 -9.76 -8.06 -13.02
C GLU A 101 -10.20 -7.53 -11.65
N THR A 102 -11.45 -7.84 -11.25
CA THR A 102 -12.00 -7.31 -10.01
C THR A 102 -13.03 -8.26 -9.42
N PHE A 103 -13.16 -8.26 -8.08
CA PHE A 103 -14.29 -8.84 -7.37
C PHE A 103 -14.64 -8.02 -6.15
N ASP A 104 -15.91 -8.06 -5.74
CA ASP A 104 -16.39 -7.38 -4.53
C ASP A 104 -16.12 -8.24 -3.29
N VAL A 105 -15.42 -7.68 -2.30
CA VAL A 105 -15.06 -8.39 -1.07
C VAL A 105 -16.26 -8.68 -0.16
N TYR A 106 -17.37 -7.95 -0.33
CA TYR A 106 -18.56 -8.13 0.52
C TYR A 106 -19.10 -9.56 0.51
N ASP A 107 -19.07 -10.19 -0.66
CA ASP A 107 -19.58 -11.56 -0.83
C ASP A 107 -18.56 -12.62 -0.39
N PHE A 108 -17.31 -12.24 -0.19
CA PHE A 108 -16.18 -13.14 0.02
C PHE A 108 -15.37 -12.83 1.28
N ARG A 109 -16.04 -12.52 2.40
CA ARG A 109 -15.39 -12.25 3.70
C ARG A 109 -14.94 -13.56 4.38
N GLY A 110 -13.88 -13.44 5.18
CA GLY A 110 -13.35 -14.56 5.97
C GLY A 110 -12.79 -15.69 5.09
N ASP A 111 -13.20 -16.93 5.35
CA ASP A 111 -12.69 -18.11 4.64
C ASP A 111 -13.01 -18.12 3.16
N LYS A 112 -14.14 -17.53 2.75
CA LYS A 112 -14.53 -17.43 1.34
C LYS A 112 -13.53 -16.61 0.51
N LEU A 113 -12.78 -15.72 1.14
CA LEU A 113 -11.77 -14.91 0.46
C LEU A 113 -10.67 -15.79 -0.13
N LYS A 114 -10.29 -16.88 0.55
CA LYS A 114 -9.27 -17.79 0.08
C LYS A 114 -9.63 -18.41 -1.27
N GLU A 115 -10.78 -19.07 -1.34
CA GLU A 115 -11.26 -19.73 -2.56
C GLU A 115 -11.41 -18.74 -3.70
N LYS A 116 -11.95 -17.54 -3.38
CA LYS A 116 -12.13 -16.47 -4.38
C LYS A 116 -10.83 -15.99 -4.96
N LEU A 117 -9.84 -15.70 -4.12
CA LEU A 117 -8.50 -15.27 -4.57
C LEU A 117 -7.81 -16.39 -5.37
N GLU A 118 -7.81 -17.63 -4.87
CA GLU A 118 -7.21 -18.75 -5.58
C GLU A 118 -7.80 -18.91 -6.98
N SER A 119 -9.11 -18.74 -7.17
CA SER A 119 -9.76 -18.83 -8.49
C SER A 119 -9.23 -17.82 -9.53
N TYR A 120 -8.66 -16.71 -9.09
CA TYR A 120 -7.96 -15.76 -9.96
C TYR A 120 -6.48 -16.13 -10.13
N LEU A 121 -5.80 -16.44 -9.04
CA LEU A 121 -4.36 -16.66 -9.02
C LEU A 121 -3.94 -17.94 -9.78
N GLU A 122 -4.78 -18.97 -9.77
CA GLU A 122 -4.58 -20.21 -10.54
C GLU A 122 -4.53 -20.00 -12.05
N LYS A 123 -5.07 -18.88 -12.57
CA LYS A 123 -4.97 -18.52 -13.98
C LYS A 123 -3.53 -18.20 -14.41
N GLY A 124 -2.66 -17.85 -13.47
CA GLY A 124 -1.25 -17.56 -13.68
C GLY A 124 -0.93 -16.19 -14.28
N ASN A 125 -1.94 -15.36 -14.58
CA ASN A 125 -1.75 -14.06 -15.23
C ASN A 125 -1.76 -12.84 -14.28
N ILE A 126 -2.02 -13.05 -12.99
CA ILE A 126 -2.07 -11.95 -12.01
C ILE A 126 -0.65 -11.56 -11.58
N SER A 127 -0.27 -10.30 -11.78
CA SER A 127 1.01 -9.73 -11.35
C SER A 127 0.93 -9.10 -9.98
N ALA A 128 -0.19 -8.43 -9.67
CA ALA A 128 -0.39 -7.82 -8.37
C ALA A 128 -1.86 -7.84 -7.94
N ILE A 129 -2.06 -7.79 -6.62
CA ILE A 129 -3.36 -7.60 -5.97
C ILE A 129 -3.36 -6.22 -5.34
N ILE A 130 -4.43 -5.44 -5.49
CA ILE A 130 -4.58 -4.14 -4.82
C ILE A 130 -5.87 -4.05 -4.03
N TYR A 131 -5.78 -3.44 -2.85
CA TYR A 131 -6.90 -3.04 -2.00
C TYR A 131 -6.49 -1.89 -1.08
N SER A 132 -7.44 -1.18 -0.49
CA SER A 132 -7.19 -0.23 0.60
C SER A 132 -7.65 -0.77 1.96
N ASN A 133 -6.93 -0.43 3.04
CA ASN A 133 -7.22 -0.92 4.40
C ASN A 133 -6.83 0.10 5.49
N PRO A 134 -7.78 0.79 6.14
CA PRO A 134 -9.24 0.75 5.90
C PRO A 134 -9.64 1.10 4.47
N ASN A 135 -10.74 0.51 4.03
CA ASN A 135 -11.20 0.64 2.65
C ASN A 135 -11.99 1.94 2.42
N TYR A 136 -11.78 2.57 1.28
CA TYR A 136 -12.64 3.62 0.74
C TYR A 136 -13.30 3.11 -0.56
N PRO A 137 -14.62 3.27 -0.73
CA PRO A 137 -15.57 4.04 0.09
C PRO A 137 -16.30 3.23 1.16
N SER A 138 -16.04 1.95 1.31
CA SER A 138 -16.86 1.02 2.12
C SER A 138 -16.58 1.06 3.62
N TRP A 139 -15.43 1.59 4.04
CA TRP A 139 -14.92 1.54 5.42
C TRP A 139 -14.74 0.13 5.99
N ILE A 140 -14.73 -0.89 5.13
CA ILE A 140 -14.34 -2.23 5.55
C ILE A 140 -12.88 -2.20 6.00
N CYS A 141 -12.62 -2.79 7.17
CA CYS A 141 -11.28 -3.16 7.57
C CYS A 141 -11.14 -4.67 7.38
N LEU A 142 -10.11 -5.08 6.66
CA LEU A 142 -9.76 -6.49 6.55
C LEU A 142 -9.28 -6.99 7.91
N SER A 143 -9.75 -8.17 8.29
CA SER A 143 -9.31 -8.84 9.49
C SER A 143 -7.91 -9.40 9.32
N ASP A 144 -7.25 -9.65 10.45
CA ASP A 144 -5.93 -10.29 10.49
C ASP A 144 -5.91 -11.64 9.73
N LYS A 145 -6.99 -12.40 9.84
CA LYS A 145 -7.19 -13.64 9.08
C LYS A 145 -7.25 -13.42 7.57
N GLU A 146 -7.96 -12.38 7.12
CA GLU A 146 -8.07 -12.05 5.69
C GLU A 146 -6.73 -11.55 5.14
N LEU A 147 -6.01 -10.72 5.88
CA LEU A 147 -4.68 -10.26 5.50
C LEU A 147 -3.67 -11.42 5.42
N ARG A 148 -3.76 -12.37 6.36
CA ARG A 148 -2.96 -13.61 6.32
C ARG A 148 -3.26 -14.42 5.07
N ILE A 149 -4.53 -14.63 4.71
CA ILE A 149 -4.93 -15.33 3.49
C ILE A 149 -4.32 -14.65 2.26
N ILE A 150 -4.43 -13.33 2.16
CA ILE A 150 -3.87 -12.56 1.04
C ILE A 150 -2.35 -12.75 0.97
N GLY A 151 -1.65 -12.59 2.10
CA GLY A 151 -0.20 -12.69 2.15
C GLY A 151 0.32 -14.11 1.82
N GLU A 152 -0.29 -15.15 2.39
CA GLU A 152 0.09 -16.54 2.12
C GLU A 152 -0.12 -16.90 0.63
N LEU A 153 -1.22 -16.46 0.03
CA LEU A 153 -1.50 -16.69 -1.37
C LEU A 153 -0.56 -15.86 -2.27
N ALA A 154 -0.28 -14.62 -1.92
CA ALA A 154 0.67 -13.78 -2.63
C ALA A 154 2.07 -14.42 -2.69
N THR A 155 2.53 -14.98 -1.57
CA THR A 155 3.80 -15.73 -1.53
C THR A 155 3.74 -17.00 -2.39
N ARG A 156 2.65 -17.79 -2.27
CA ARG A 156 2.51 -19.06 -3.00
C ARG A 156 2.50 -18.88 -4.51
N TYR A 157 1.80 -17.85 -4.99
CA TYR A 157 1.63 -17.59 -6.42
C TYR A 157 2.61 -16.56 -6.98
N ASP A 158 3.56 -16.10 -6.16
CA ASP A 158 4.55 -15.09 -6.52
C ASP A 158 3.88 -13.83 -7.11
N VAL A 159 2.99 -13.21 -6.34
CA VAL A 159 2.21 -12.03 -6.70
C VAL A 159 2.52 -10.90 -5.72
N ILE A 160 2.61 -9.67 -6.20
CA ILE A 160 2.85 -8.49 -5.36
C ILE A 160 1.52 -8.00 -4.76
N VAL A 161 1.51 -7.65 -3.49
CA VAL A 161 0.35 -7.00 -2.84
C VAL A 161 0.59 -5.51 -2.74
N LEU A 162 -0.27 -4.72 -3.35
CA LEU A 162 -0.30 -3.26 -3.22
C LEU A 162 -1.33 -2.92 -2.14
N GLU A 163 -0.88 -2.66 -0.93
CA GLU A 163 -1.75 -2.27 0.17
C GLU A 163 -1.82 -0.74 0.27
N ASP A 164 -2.97 -0.17 -0.11
CA ASP A 164 -3.22 1.26 -0.05
C ASP A 164 -3.67 1.65 1.36
N LEU A 165 -2.80 2.32 2.08
CA LEU A 165 -2.99 2.78 3.46
C LEU A 165 -3.28 4.30 3.53
N ALA A 166 -3.92 4.88 2.51
CA ALA A 166 -4.30 6.30 2.50
C ALA A 166 -5.18 6.69 3.70
N TYR A 167 -5.91 5.74 4.28
CA TYR A 167 -6.72 5.91 5.50
C TYR A 167 -6.07 5.24 6.71
N PHE A 168 -4.75 5.28 6.77
CA PHE A 168 -3.95 4.75 7.88
C PHE A 168 -4.51 5.18 9.24
N ALA A 169 -4.58 4.25 10.20
CA ALA A 169 -5.05 4.43 11.57
C ALA A 169 -6.51 4.90 11.71
N MET A 170 -7.32 4.90 10.64
CA MET A 170 -8.74 5.30 10.68
C MET A 170 -9.70 4.16 11.02
N ASP A 171 -9.23 3.06 11.61
CA ASP A 171 -10.11 2.09 12.28
C ASP A 171 -10.42 2.56 13.69
N PHE A 172 -11.46 3.37 13.84
CA PHE A 172 -11.84 3.98 15.12
C PHE A 172 -12.35 3.00 16.18
N ARG A 173 -12.38 1.71 15.89
CA ARG A 173 -12.64 0.65 16.89
C ARG A 173 -11.40 0.32 17.73
N LYS A 174 -10.23 0.82 17.29
CA LYS A 174 -8.94 0.60 17.93
C LYS A 174 -8.23 1.93 18.14
N ASP A 175 -7.49 2.05 19.23
CA ASP A 175 -6.55 3.17 19.40
C ASP A 175 -5.20 2.79 18.78
N LEU A 176 -4.95 3.32 17.60
CA LEU A 176 -3.73 3.10 16.81
C LEU A 176 -2.75 4.28 16.93
N SER A 177 -2.97 5.20 17.89
CA SER A 177 -2.23 6.47 17.98
C SER A 177 -0.89 6.37 18.71
N THR A 178 -0.64 5.29 19.45
CA THR A 178 0.56 5.16 20.29
C THR A 178 1.67 4.43 19.56
N PRO A 179 2.80 5.10 19.24
CA PRO A 179 3.90 4.48 18.51
C PRO A 179 4.58 3.40 19.34
N PHE A 180 5.04 2.35 18.68
CA PHE A 180 5.77 1.20 19.26
C PHE A 180 4.99 0.40 20.31
N GLN A 181 3.67 0.48 20.28
CA GLN A 181 2.79 -0.24 21.21
C GLN A 181 1.59 -0.85 20.47
N VAL A 182 1.09 -1.96 20.97
CA VAL A 182 -0.16 -2.58 20.51
C VAL A 182 -1.36 -1.72 20.90
N PRO A 183 -2.41 -1.69 20.09
CA PRO A 183 -2.55 -2.37 18.82
C PRO A 183 -1.81 -1.63 17.69
N TYR A 184 -1.25 -2.39 16.75
CA TYR A 184 -0.69 -1.86 15.51
C TYR A 184 -1.73 -1.82 14.39
N GLN A 185 -1.51 -0.98 13.37
CA GLN A 185 -2.28 -1.06 12.13
C GLN A 185 -2.07 -2.44 11.50
N PRO A 186 -3.14 -3.22 11.28
CA PRO A 186 -3.04 -4.48 10.57
C PRO A 186 -2.56 -4.27 9.14
N SER A 187 -1.64 -5.12 8.68
CA SER A 187 -1.07 -5.05 7.34
C SER A 187 -0.70 -6.43 6.82
N VAL A 188 -0.79 -6.59 5.50
CA VAL A 188 -0.34 -7.80 4.81
C VAL A 188 1.17 -8.04 4.97
N ALA A 189 1.94 -7.00 5.23
CA ALA A 189 3.38 -7.07 5.43
C ALA A 189 3.82 -7.96 6.60
N HIS A 190 2.89 -8.38 7.47
CA HIS A 190 3.15 -9.39 8.50
C HIS A 190 3.12 -10.84 7.96
N TYR A 191 2.67 -11.07 6.73
CA TYR A 191 2.37 -12.41 6.20
C TYR A 191 3.03 -12.73 4.87
N THR A 192 3.71 -11.76 4.26
CA THR A 192 4.46 -11.93 3.02
C THR A 192 5.54 -10.87 2.92
N ASP A 193 6.59 -11.17 2.16
CA ASP A 193 7.61 -10.20 1.75
C ASP A 193 7.27 -9.57 0.37
N ASN A 194 6.23 -10.07 -0.30
CA ASN A 194 5.79 -9.61 -1.62
C ASN A 194 4.79 -8.45 -1.49
N TYR A 195 5.21 -7.30 -0.99
CA TYR A 195 4.30 -6.16 -0.78
C TYR A 195 4.91 -4.82 -1.17
N ILE A 196 4.02 -3.89 -1.48
CA ILE A 196 4.28 -2.44 -1.54
C ILE A 196 3.21 -1.77 -0.68
N LEU A 197 3.63 -1.03 0.35
CA LEU A 197 2.75 -0.21 1.18
C LEU A 197 2.69 1.20 0.59
N LEU A 198 1.49 1.68 0.29
CA LEU A 198 1.24 3.03 -0.21
C LEU A 198 0.70 3.86 0.95
N ILE A 199 1.53 4.74 1.51
CA ILE A 199 1.19 5.56 2.67
C ILE A 199 1.13 7.01 2.26
N SER A 200 0.05 7.67 2.66
CA SER A 200 -0.16 9.10 2.49
C SER A 200 -0.02 9.80 3.83
N GLY A 201 0.78 10.86 3.88
CA GLY A 201 1.00 11.68 5.08
C GLY A 201 0.23 13.01 5.04
#